data_9f48bc7f9ede5778328b5979a986cbb2
#
_entry.id   9f48bc7f9ede5778328b5979a986cbb2
#
_cell.length_a   1.000
_cell.length_b   1.000
_cell.length_c   1.000
_cell.angle_alpha   90.00
_cell.angle_beta   90.00
_cell.angle_gamma   90.00
#
_symmetry.space_group_name_H-M   'P 1'
#
loop_
_entity.id
_entity.type
_entity.pdbx_description
1 polymer ?
#
loop_
_entity_poly.entity_id
_entity_poly.type
_entity_poly.pdbx_seq_one_letter_code
_entity_poly.pdbx_strand_id
1 'polypeptide(L)'
;LRSRDLSGDGQTKAAAAADACEGVVALPPVFGDWNDAFTQYGGEATRKAIYDAIRPPAESPFDTMSEAEFSAMSTSEKAMRIYEHYGEALAVDANGQLLSRYENGVWKVLPPQDFARDVAGLFQRRRAPFSSGKVASVVDTLKLIIPQQEAPSRRLIGFRNGVLDTQNGTFHPHSPSHWMRTLCDVDFTPPVEGETLETHAPA
;
A
#
# COMPACT_ATOMS: atom_id res chain seq x y z
N LEU A 1 15.11 -3.78 -16.20
CA LEU A 1 14.01 -4.66 -15.80
C LEU A 1 14.59 -5.99 -15.33
N ARG A 2 14.41 -6.37 -14.08
CA ARG A 2 14.95 -7.62 -13.51
C ARG A 2 13.88 -8.39 -12.76
N SER A 3 14.13 -9.69 -12.58
CA SER A 3 13.25 -10.62 -11.90
C SER A 3 13.30 -10.45 -10.36
N ARG A 4 12.19 -10.75 -9.73
CA ARG A 4 12.10 -10.96 -8.28
C ARG A 4 12.52 -12.39 -8.00
N ASP A 5 13.77 -12.60 -7.58
CA ASP A 5 14.28 -13.93 -7.23
C ASP A 5 14.27 -14.19 -5.72
N LEU A 6 14.27 -15.46 -5.35
CA LEU A 6 14.24 -15.89 -3.95
C LEU A 6 15.55 -15.65 -3.21
N SER A 7 16.68 -15.46 -3.94
CA SER A 7 17.99 -15.23 -3.34
C SER A 7 18.23 -13.79 -2.92
N GLY A 8 17.50 -12.84 -3.51
CA GLY A 8 17.70 -11.40 -3.33
C GLY A 8 18.96 -10.83 -4.00
N ASP A 9 19.83 -11.68 -4.57
CA ASP A 9 21.07 -11.25 -5.22
C ASP A 9 20.81 -10.34 -6.44
N GLY A 10 19.77 -10.68 -7.21
CA GLY A 10 19.36 -9.89 -8.37
C GLY A 10 18.88 -8.49 -7.98
N GLN A 11 18.17 -8.37 -6.84
CA GLN A 11 17.69 -7.09 -6.32
C GLN A 11 18.84 -6.22 -5.80
N THR A 12 19.76 -6.82 -5.05
CA THR A 12 20.95 -6.13 -4.52
C THR A 12 21.83 -5.59 -5.66
N LYS A 13 22.07 -6.38 -6.70
CA LYS A 13 22.84 -5.94 -7.88
C LYS A 13 22.10 -4.88 -8.70
N ALA A 14 20.78 -4.96 -8.78
CA ALA A 14 19.96 -3.95 -9.45
C ALA A 14 19.97 -2.62 -8.71
N ALA A 15 19.90 -2.64 -7.37
CA ALA A 15 19.99 -1.45 -6.54
C ALA A 15 21.37 -0.76 -6.70
N ALA A 16 22.46 -1.52 -6.61
CA ALA A 16 23.81 -0.99 -6.82
C ALA A 16 24.01 -0.40 -8.23
N ALA A 17 23.41 -1.02 -9.26
CA ALA A 17 23.46 -0.50 -10.63
C ALA A 17 22.61 0.78 -10.78
N ALA A 18 21.46 0.86 -10.13
CA ALA A 18 20.62 2.05 -10.14
C ALA A 18 21.32 3.22 -9.46
N ASP A 19 21.93 3.00 -8.31
CA ASP A 19 22.72 4.02 -7.59
C ASP A 19 23.87 4.55 -8.44
N ALA A 20 24.57 3.67 -9.18
CA ALA A 20 25.70 4.05 -10.03
C ALA A 20 25.31 4.89 -11.28
N CYS A 21 24.06 4.83 -11.71
CA CYS A 21 23.58 5.55 -12.92
C CYS A 21 22.40 6.50 -12.63
N GLU A 22 22.15 6.82 -11.36
CA GLU A 22 21.00 7.63 -10.93
C GLU A 22 19.65 7.08 -11.47
N GLY A 23 19.57 5.77 -11.59
CA GLY A 23 18.43 5.06 -12.14
C GLY A 23 17.45 4.58 -11.06
N VAL A 24 16.30 4.08 -11.51
CA VAL A 24 15.28 3.48 -10.63
C VAL A 24 15.17 1.99 -10.89
N VAL A 25 15.07 1.19 -9.82
CA VAL A 25 14.81 -0.26 -9.93
C VAL A 25 13.30 -0.48 -9.99
N ALA A 26 12.82 -0.91 -11.14
CA ALA A 26 11.44 -1.38 -11.30
C ALA A 26 11.39 -2.91 -11.10
N LEU A 27 10.68 -3.34 -10.05
CA LEU A 27 10.44 -4.75 -9.78
C LEU A 27 9.02 -5.13 -10.20
N PRO A 28 8.82 -6.33 -10.78
CA PRO A 28 7.49 -6.81 -11.09
C PRO A 28 6.69 -7.06 -9.81
N PRO A 29 5.36 -6.93 -9.83
CA PRO A 29 4.49 -7.17 -8.68
C PRO A 29 4.37 -8.65 -8.30
N VAL A 30 4.94 -9.54 -9.10
CA VAL A 30 4.94 -11.00 -8.93
C VAL A 30 6.34 -11.55 -8.74
N PHE A 31 6.44 -12.75 -8.20
CA PHE A 31 7.69 -13.51 -8.26
C PHE A 31 7.95 -13.91 -9.72
N GLY A 32 9.16 -13.64 -10.20
CA GLY A 32 9.53 -13.84 -11.58
C GLY A 32 9.95 -12.54 -12.27
N ASP A 33 9.67 -12.42 -13.52
CA ASP A 33 10.02 -11.25 -14.33
C ASP A 33 8.79 -10.48 -14.83
N TRP A 34 9.03 -9.45 -15.63
CA TRP A 34 7.94 -8.66 -16.22
C TRP A 34 7.14 -9.41 -17.27
N ASN A 35 7.70 -10.48 -17.86
CA ASN A 35 6.96 -11.35 -18.76
C ASN A 35 5.98 -12.24 -18.00
N ASP A 36 6.38 -12.70 -16.80
CA ASP A 36 5.48 -13.42 -15.90
C ASP A 36 4.33 -12.53 -15.46
N ALA A 37 4.63 -11.27 -15.11
CA ALA A 37 3.60 -10.29 -14.79
C ALA A 37 2.66 -10.02 -15.99
N PHE A 38 3.20 -9.94 -17.20
CA PHE A 38 2.41 -9.77 -18.42
C PHE A 38 1.48 -10.96 -18.66
N THR A 39 1.99 -12.16 -18.47
CA THR A 39 1.23 -13.40 -18.67
C THR A 39 0.10 -13.53 -17.66
N GLN A 40 0.34 -13.10 -16.41
CA GLN A 40 -0.61 -13.23 -15.30
C GLN A 40 -1.68 -12.13 -15.31
N TYR A 41 -1.32 -10.87 -15.62
CA TYR A 41 -2.21 -9.71 -15.48
C TYR A 41 -2.61 -9.05 -16.80
N GLY A 42 -1.98 -9.45 -17.91
CA GLY A 42 -2.20 -8.83 -19.22
C GLY A 42 -1.43 -7.51 -19.41
N GLY A 43 -1.42 -7.04 -20.66
CA GLY A 43 -0.55 -5.93 -21.09
C GLY A 43 -0.83 -4.59 -20.44
N GLU A 44 -2.10 -4.25 -20.20
CA GLU A 44 -2.49 -2.96 -19.62
C GLU A 44 -2.10 -2.85 -18.15
N ALA A 45 -2.40 -3.89 -17.37
CA ALA A 45 -2.04 -3.94 -15.96
C ALA A 45 -0.52 -3.96 -15.75
N THR A 46 0.20 -4.71 -16.58
CA THR A 46 1.68 -4.75 -16.54
C THR A 46 2.28 -3.40 -16.90
N ARG A 47 1.76 -2.73 -17.95
CA ARG A 47 2.19 -1.38 -18.31
C ARG A 47 1.99 -0.40 -17.16
N LYS A 48 0.81 -0.43 -16.54
CA LYS A 48 0.52 0.40 -15.36
C LYS A 48 1.50 0.12 -14.24
N ALA A 49 1.75 -1.14 -13.91
CA ALA A 49 2.69 -1.54 -12.86
C ALA A 49 4.14 -1.08 -13.15
N ILE A 50 4.58 -1.12 -14.41
CA ILE A 50 5.89 -0.58 -14.80
C ILE A 50 5.93 0.94 -14.58
N TYR A 51 4.92 1.68 -15.05
CA TYR A 51 4.87 3.12 -14.86
C TYR A 51 4.85 3.52 -13.38
N ASP A 52 4.09 2.80 -12.55
CA ASP A 52 4.03 3.04 -11.11
C ASP A 52 5.38 2.72 -10.44
N ALA A 53 6.09 1.68 -10.90
CA ALA A 53 7.38 1.27 -10.34
C ALA A 53 8.55 2.20 -10.74
N ILE A 54 8.51 2.82 -11.93
CA ILE A 54 9.54 3.78 -12.40
C ILE A 54 9.20 5.22 -12.04
N ARG A 55 7.97 5.49 -11.60
CA ARG A 55 7.61 6.81 -11.13
C ARG A 55 8.43 7.11 -9.88
N PRO A 56 9.12 8.25 -9.82
CA PRO A 56 9.72 8.64 -8.54
C PRO A 56 8.62 8.61 -7.47
N PRO A 57 8.92 8.18 -6.24
CA PRO A 57 7.96 8.23 -5.17
C PRO A 57 7.32 9.62 -5.20
N ALA A 58 5.98 9.65 -5.25
CA ALA A 58 5.26 10.91 -5.35
C ALA A 58 5.85 11.84 -4.29
N GLU A 59 6.38 12.99 -4.73
CA GLU A 59 6.94 13.97 -3.80
C GLU A 59 5.89 14.18 -2.72
N SER A 60 6.30 14.01 -1.48
CA SER A 60 5.38 14.23 -0.38
C SER A 60 4.82 15.65 -0.53
N PRO A 61 3.51 15.87 -0.36
CA PRO A 61 2.91 17.21 -0.37
C PRO A 61 3.63 18.20 0.54
N PHE A 62 4.47 17.66 1.42
CA PHE A 62 5.31 18.47 2.31
C PHE A 62 6.69 18.78 1.74
N ASP A 63 7.22 18.06 0.74
CA ASP A 63 8.63 18.18 0.35
C ASP A 63 8.98 19.54 -0.27
N THR A 64 8.05 20.17 -0.94
CA THR A 64 8.19 21.51 -1.53
C THR A 64 7.74 22.64 -0.62
N MET A 65 7.16 22.35 0.55
CA MET A 65 6.55 23.34 1.44
C MET A 65 7.58 24.00 2.35
N SER A 66 7.55 25.31 2.45
CA SER A 66 8.38 26.08 3.39
C SER A 66 7.90 25.93 4.85
N GLU A 67 8.77 26.29 5.81
CA GLU A 67 8.40 26.35 7.24
C GLU A 67 7.22 27.31 7.48
N ALA A 68 7.23 28.47 6.83
CA ALA A 68 6.19 29.48 7.00
C ALA A 68 4.84 28.99 6.50
N GLU A 69 4.78 28.37 5.33
CA GLU A 69 3.56 27.78 4.78
C GLU A 69 3.02 26.68 5.68
N PHE A 70 3.89 25.73 6.09
CA PHE A 70 3.47 24.66 6.99
C PHE A 70 2.99 25.19 8.35
N SER A 71 3.64 26.21 8.90
CA SER A 71 3.26 26.80 10.19
C SER A 71 1.93 27.55 10.12
N ALA A 72 1.65 28.21 8.98
CA ALA A 72 0.41 28.95 8.75
C ALA A 72 -0.81 28.05 8.53
N MET A 73 -0.61 26.80 8.13
CA MET A 73 -1.72 25.85 7.93
C MET A 73 -2.49 25.59 9.21
N SER A 74 -3.81 25.54 9.10
CA SER A 74 -4.71 25.06 10.15
C SER A 74 -4.47 23.57 10.48
N THR A 75 -5.02 23.12 11.58
CA THR A 75 -4.98 21.70 11.98
C THR A 75 -5.63 20.79 10.93
N SER A 76 -6.75 21.23 10.35
CA SER A 76 -7.46 20.47 9.33
C SER A 76 -6.69 20.39 8.01
N GLU A 77 -6.06 21.47 7.58
CA GLU A 77 -5.20 21.47 6.39
C GLU A 77 -4.01 20.54 6.57
N LYS A 78 -3.37 20.56 7.75
CA LYS A 78 -2.29 19.62 8.07
C LYS A 78 -2.78 18.16 8.03
N ALA A 79 -3.96 17.88 8.58
CA ALA A 79 -4.55 16.56 8.56
C ALA A 79 -4.85 16.08 7.15
N MET A 80 -5.42 16.93 6.28
CA MET A 80 -5.65 16.62 4.87
C MET A 80 -4.35 16.33 4.13
N ARG A 81 -3.32 17.14 4.32
CA ARG A 81 -2.01 16.93 3.71
C ARG A 81 -1.33 15.65 4.18
N ILE A 82 -1.55 15.25 5.43
CA ILE A 82 -1.09 13.94 5.93
C ILE A 82 -1.83 12.82 5.21
N TYR A 83 -3.14 12.93 5.03
CA TYR A 83 -3.92 11.94 4.28
C TYR A 83 -3.41 11.78 2.84
N GLU A 84 -3.18 12.90 2.14
CA GLU A 84 -2.57 12.92 0.81
C GLU A 84 -1.15 12.32 0.81
N HIS A 85 -0.33 12.62 1.82
CA HIS A 85 1.02 12.06 1.98
C HIS A 85 1.02 10.53 2.09
N TYR A 86 0.01 9.97 2.71
CA TYR A 86 -0.19 8.52 2.77
C TYR A 86 -0.92 7.94 1.55
N GLY A 87 -1.08 8.75 0.48
CA GLY A 87 -1.75 8.32 -0.77
C GLY A 87 -3.21 8.00 -0.58
N GLU A 88 -3.88 8.67 0.37
CA GLU A 88 -5.27 8.42 0.74
C GLU A 88 -5.55 6.97 1.20
N ALA A 89 -4.50 6.28 1.62
CA ALA A 89 -4.52 4.88 2.04
C ALA A 89 -4.60 4.72 3.57
N LEU A 90 -5.30 5.63 4.25
CA LEU A 90 -5.59 5.58 5.68
C LEU A 90 -7.08 5.39 5.94
N ALA A 91 -7.40 4.65 6.97
CA ALA A 91 -8.76 4.50 7.46
C ALA A 91 -8.76 4.39 9.00
N VAL A 92 -9.88 4.70 9.62
CA VAL A 92 -10.08 4.56 11.06
C VAL A 92 -11.01 3.37 11.34
N ASP A 93 -10.82 2.69 12.47
CA ASP A 93 -11.70 1.61 12.89
C ASP A 93 -13.13 2.10 13.23
N ALA A 94 -14.06 1.18 13.38
CA ALA A 94 -15.47 1.50 13.66
C ALA A 94 -15.69 2.33 14.93
N ASN A 95 -14.73 2.31 15.86
CA ASN A 95 -14.81 3.09 17.10
C ASN A 95 -14.13 4.47 16.99
N GLY A 96 -13.52 4.80 15.84
CA GLY A 96 -12.80 6.05 15.63
C GLY A 96 -11.48 6.14 16.40
N GLN A 97 -10.93 5.01 16.87
CA GLN A 97 -9.76 5.00 17.74
C GLN A 97 -8.48 4.60 17.02
N LEU A 98 -8.50 3.52 16.25
CA LEU A 98 -7.32 2.94 15.65
C LEU A 98 -7.23 3.30 14.17
N LEU A 99 -6.08 3.85 13.80
CA LEU A 99 -5.74 4.08 12.42
C LEU A 99 -5.22 2.80 11.78
N SER A 100 -5.54 2.62 10.52
CA SER A 100 -4.98 1.57 9.69
C SER A 100 -4.50 2.15 8.38
N ARG A 101 -3.46 1.53 7.82
CA ARG A 101 -2.92 1.85 6.50
C ARG A 101 -3.11 0.67 5.56
N TYR A 102 -3.50 0.96 4.35
CA TYR A 102 -3.57 -0.03 3.29
C TYR A 102 -2.19 -0.23 2.66
N GLU A 103 -1.68 -1.46 2.76
CA GLU A 103 -0.39 -1.87 2.21
C GLU A 103 -0.45 -3.31 1.72
N ASN A 104 0.09 -3.58 0.52
CA ASN A 104 0.22 -4.94 -0.03
C ASN A 104 -1.08 -5.75 0.03
N GLY A 105 -2.20 -5.11 -0.30
CA GLY A 105 -3.50 -5.77 -0.37
C GLY A 105 -4.28 -5.88 0.94
N VAL A 106 -3.72 -5.42 2.07
CA VAL A 106 -4.36 -5.50 3.39
C VAL A 106 -4.34 -4.19 4.16
N TRP A 107 -5.31 -4.01 5.02
CA TRP A 107 -5.35 -2.96 6.02
C TRP A 107 -4.62 -3.39 7.28
N LYS A 108 -3.52 -2.72 7.60
CA LYS A 108 -2.71 -2.96 8.80
C LYS A 108 -2.93 -1.86 9.82
N VAL A 109 -3.17 -2.25 11.06
CA VAL A 109 -3.28 -1.28 12.17
C VAL A 109 -1.94 -0.59 12.37
N LEU A 110 -1.98 0.73 12.43
CA LEU A 110 -0.84 1.57 12.79
C LEU A 110 -0.80 1.74 14.31
N PRO A 111 0.29 1.38 14.98
CA PRO A 111 0.45 1.67 16.39
C PRO A 111 0.33 3.18 16.63
N PRO A 112 -0.54 3.65 17.55
CA PRO A 112 -0.80 5.09 17.74
C PRO A 112 0.45 5.92 18.02
N GLN A 113 1.39 5.35 18.78
CA GLN A 113 2.65 6.02 19.10
C GLN A 113 3.57 6.17 17.91
N ASP A 114 3.61 5.18 17.01
CA ASP A 114 4.45 5.22 15.82
C ASP A 114 3.89 6.24 14.83
N PHE A 115 2.57 6.23 14.62
CA PHE A 115 1.93 7.24 13.77
C PHE A 115 2.10 8.67 14.31
N ALA A 116 1.94 8.88 15.62
CA ALA A 116 2.20 10.17 16.24
C ALA A 116 3.67 10.63 16.07
N ARG A 117 4.60 9.67 16.11
CA ARG A 117 6.02 9.91 15.88
C ARG A 117 6.29 10.31 14.42
N ASP A 118 5.62 9.67 13.46
CA ASP A 118 5.71 10.02 12.04
C ASP A 118 5.18 11.43 11.78
N VAL A 119 4.02 11.77 12.36
CA VAL A 119 3.46 13.13 12.27
C VAL A 119 4.40 14.16 12.91
N ALA A 120 4.96 13.88 14.09
CA ALA A 120 5.96 14.75 14.71
C ALA A 120 7.20 14.93 13.81
N GLY A 121 7.62 13.87 13.13
CA GLY A 121 8.70 13.90 12.14
C GLY A 121 8.42 14.84 10.96
N LEU A 122 7.16 15.00 10.53
CA LEU A 122 6.78 15.98 9.52
C LEU A 122 7.02 17.42 10.02
N PHE A 123 6.60 17.74 11.24
CA PHE A 123 6.89 19.06 11.84
C PHE A 123 8.39 19.31 11.93
N GLN A 124 9.16 18.31 12.38
CA GLN A 124 10.61 18.41 12.53
C GLN A 124 11.32 18.65 11.20
N ARG A 125 10.96 17.91 10.15
CA ARG A 125 11.54 18.11 8.79
C ARG A 125 11.26 19.49 8.24
N ARG A 126 10.12 20.09 8.58
CA ARG A 126 9.76 21.48 8.21
C ARG A 126 10.27 22.54 9.17
N ARG A 127 11.04 22.15 10.19
CA ARG A 127 11.54 23.03 11.27
C ARG A 127 10.43 23.81 11.99
N ALA A 128 9.18 23.34 11.86
CA ALA A 128 8.02 24.00 12.47
C ALA A 128 7.91 23.63 13.95
N PRO A 129 7.66 24.61 14.85
CA PRO A 129 7.52 24.34 16.26
C PRO A 129 6.28 23.51 16.56
N PHE A 130 6.42 22.45 17.36
CA PHE A 130 5.32 21.59 17.76
C PHE A 130 5.36 21.23 19.24
N SER A 131 4.24 20.74 19.73
CA SER A 131 4.09 20.11 21.04
C SER A 131 3.30 18.82 20.88
N SER A 132 3.32 17.94 21.87
CA SER A 132 2.52 16.73 21.87
C SER A 132 1.02 17.02 21.63
N GLY A 133 0.49 18.09 22.24
CA GLY A 133 -0.89 18.52 22.03
C GLY A 133 -1.19 18.94 20.58
N LYS A 134 -0.28 19.64 19.90
CA LYS A 134 -0.45 19.97 18.47
C LYS A 134 -0.45 18.72 17.59
N VAL A 135 0.46 17.77 17.85
CA VAL A 135 0.49 16.50 17.12
C VAL A 135 -0.79 15.72 17.35
N ALA A 136 -1.22 15.58 18.59
CA ALA A 136 -2.48 14.90 18.93
C ALA A 136 -3.69 15.54 18.24
N SER A 137 -3.80 16.87 18.25
CA SER A 137 -4.90 17.58 17.56
C SER A 137 -4.94 17.29 16.06
N VAL A 138 -3.78 17.21 15.40
CA VAL A 138 -3.73 16.86 13.97
C VAL A 138 -4.16 15.41 13.74
N VAL A 139 -3.69 14.47 14.56
CA VAL A 139 -4.07 13.05 14.48
C VAL A 139 -5.57 12.87 14.74
N ASP A 140 -6.12 13.53 15.74
CA ASP A 140 -7.54 13.44 16.07
C ASP A 140 -8.41 14.06 14.96
N THR A 141 -7.97 15.18 14.39
CA THR A 141 -8.66 15.79 13.24
C THR A 141 -8.60 14.87 12.02
N LEU A 142 -7.47 14.20 11.78
CA LEU A 142 -7.33 13.23 10.69
C LEU A 142 -8.35 12.10 10.82
N LYS A 143 -8.54 11.55 12.02
CA LYS A 143 -9.53 10.49 12.27
C LYS A 143 -10.97 10.89 11.95
N LEU A 144 -11.27 12.20 11.93
CA LEU A 144 -12.61 12.70 11.59
C LEU A 144 -12.86 12.82 10.09
N ILE A 145 -11.80 12.89 9.29
CA ILE A 145 -11.90 13.15 7.84
C ILE A 145 -11.64 11.93 6.97
N ILE A 146 -10.92 10.93 7.48
CA ILE A 146 -10.61 9.70 6.74
C ILE A 146 -11.78 8.70 6.79
N PRO A 147 -11.87 7.77 5.82
CA PRO A 147 -12.93 6.78 5.80
C PRO A 147 -12.89 5.85 7.02
N GLN A 148 -14.06 5.43 7.46
CA GLN A 148 -14.20 4.40 8.46
C GLN A 148 -14.08 3.02 7.82
N GLN A 149 -13.33 2.12 8.45
CA GLN A 149 -13.19 0.74 8.00
C GLN A 149 -14.52 -0.01 8.06
N GLU A 150 -14.85 -0.64 6.96
CA GLU A 150 -15.95 -1.60 6.91
C GLU A 150 -15.47 -3.02 7.27
N ALA A 151 -16.40 -3.88 7.58
CA ALA A 151 -16.10 -5.30 7.73
C ALA A 151 -15.81 -5.90 6.35
N PRO A 152 -14.75 -6.72 6.21
CA PRO A 152 -14.49 -7.41 4.95
C PRO A 152 -15.68 -8.30 4.59
N SER A 153 -16.02 -8.35 3.31
CA SER A 153 -17.09 -9.22 2.83
C SER A 153 -16.71 -10.69 3.10
N ARG A 154 -17.63 -11.46 3.67
CA ARG A 154 -17.43 -12.91 3.92
C ARG A 154 -17.28 -13.73 2.63
N ARG A 155 -17.58 -13.13 1.48
CA ARG A 155 -17.45 -13.76 0.16
C ARG A 155 -16.08 -13.58 -0.47
N LEU A 156 -15.26 -12.72 0.09
CA LEU A 156 -13.94 -12.42 -0.45
C LEU A 156 -12.86 -13.23 0.27
N ILE A 157 -12.05 -13.90 -0.51
CA ILE A 157 -10.84 -14.58 -0.04
C ILE A 157 -9.63 -13.87 -0.65
N GLY A 158 -8.76 -13.32 0.20
CA GLY A 158 -7.54 -12.67 -0.23
C GLY A 158 -6.40 -13.67 -0.42
N PHE A 159 -5.71 -13.57 -1.54
CA PHE A 159 -4.49 -14.29 -1.90
C PHE A 159 -3.35 -13.28 -2.10
N ARG A 160 -2.10 -13.74 -2.20
CA ARG A 160 -0.95 -12.85 -2.47
C ARG A 160 -1.12 -12.03 -3.76
N ASN A 161 -1.69 -12.64 -4.78
CA ASN A 161 -1.84 -12.05 -6.12
C ASN A 161 -3.19 -11.37 -6.38
N GLY A 162 -4.13 -11.37 -5.43
CA GLY A 162 -5.44 -10.74 -5.61
C GLY A 162 -6.51 -11.24 -4.64
N VAL A 163 -7.76 -11.04 -5.00
CA VAL A 163 -8.94 -11.37 -4.19
C VAL A 163 -9.94 -12.16 -5.02
N LEU A 164 -10.35 -13.32 -4.52
CA LEU A 164 -11.39 -14.16 -5.12
C LEU A 164 -12.75 -13.81 -4.51
N ASP A 165 -13.72 -13.46 -5.35
CA ASP A 165 -15.12 -13.45 -4.96
C ASP A 165 -15.70 -14.85 -5.12
N THR A 166 -16.01 -15.50 -4.01
CA THR A 166 -16.50 -16.89 -3.98
C THR A 166 -17.96 -17.02 -4.45
N GLN A 167 -18.70 -15.92 -4.59
CA GLN A 167 -20.08 -15.97 -5.05
C GLN A 167 -20.18 -16.20 -6.57
N ASN A 168 -19.30 -15.59 -7.32
CA ASN A 168 -19.31 -15.63 -8.78
C ASN A 168 -18.05 -16.26 -9.38
N GLY A 169 -17.08 -16.65 -8.53
CA GLY A 169 -15.81 -17.23 -8.96
C GLY A 169 -14.86 -16.23 -9.64
N THR A 170 -15.11 -14.92 -9.55
CA THR A 170 -14.25 -13.93 -10.20
C THR A 170 -13.05 -13.57 -9.35
N PHE A 171 -11.90 -13.42 -9.98
CA PHE A 171 -10.67 -13.01 -9.35
C PHE A 171 -10.35 -11.55 -9.69
N HIS A 172 -10.06 -10.74 -8.69
CA HIS A 172 -9.85 -9.30 -8.80
C HIS A 172 -8.47 -8.90 -8.30
N PRO A 173 -7.88 -7.83 -8.83
CA PRO A 173 -6.72 -7.19 -8.21
C PRO A 173 -7.06 -6.73 -6.80
N HIS A 174 -6.03 -6.58 -5.96
CA HIS A 174 -6.18 -5.99 -4.64
C HIS A 174 -6.75 -4.56 -4.71
N SER A 175 -7.70 -4.26 -3.83
CA SER A 175 -8.28 -2.93 -3.70
C SER A 175 -8.48 -2.56 -2.22
N PRO A 176 -8.27 -1.30 -1.84
CA PRO A 176 -8.63 -0.81 -0.50
C PRO A 176 -10.10 -1.05 -0.14
N SER A 177 -11.00 -1.00 -1.13
CA SER A 177 -12.44 -1.21 -0.96
C SER A 177 -12.84 -2.65 -0.57
N HIS A 178 -11.92 -3.61 -0.69
CA HIS A 178 -12.16 -4.97 -0.22
C HIS A 178 -12.05 -5.12 1.30
N TRP A 179 -11.50 -4.15 1.99
CA TRP A 179 -11.30 -4.11 3.44
C TRP A 179 -10.58 -5.34 4.01
N MET A 180 -9.73 -5.99 3.19
CA MET A 180 -9.00 -7.19 3.61
C MET A 180 -8.04 -6.87 4.75
N ARG A 181 -8.00 -7.73 5.76
CA ARG A 181 -7.08 -7.62 6.92
C ARG A 181 -6.01 -8.70 6.91
N THR A 182 -6.27 -9.78 6.20
CA THR A 182 -5.37 -10.93 6.07
C THR A 182 -5.44 -11.47 4.65
N LEU A 183 -4.38 -12.11 4.21
CA LEU A 183 -4.30 -12.83 2.95
C LEU A 183 -3.84 -14.26 3.21
N CYS A 184 -4.26 -15.19 2.36
CA CYS A 184 -3.62 -16.50 2.25
C CYS A 184 -2.21 -16.29 1.66
N ASP A 185 -1.21 -16.89 2.27
CA ASP A 185 0.19 -16.79 1.82
C ASP A 185 0.48 -17.72 0.62
N VAL A 186 -0.43 -17.74 -0.33
CA VAL A 186 -0.34 -18.47 -1.59
C VAL A 186 -0.93 -17.63 -2.71
N ASP A 187 -0.53 -17.91 -3.95
CA ASP A 187 -1.14 -17.32 -5.12
C ASP A 187 -2.38 -18.14 -5.53
N PHE A 188 -3.42 -17.45 -5.92
CA PHE A 188 -4.58 -18.09 -6.52
C PHE A 188 -4.27 -18.41 -7.98
N THR A 189 -4.46 -19.68 -8.34
CA THR A 189 -4.43 -20.16 -9.72
C THR A 189 -5.83 -20.63 -10.07
N PRO A 190 -6.47 -20.09 -11.13
CA PRO A 190 -7.77 -20.58 -11.57
C PRO A 190 -7.69 -22.08 -11.90
N PRO A 191 -8.71 -22.88 -11.54
CA PRO A 191 -8.74 -24.28 -11.91
C PRO A 191 -8.74 -24.42 -13.44
N VAL A 192 -7.97 -25.38 -13.95
CA VAL A 192 -7.98 -25.74 -15.37
C VAL A 192 -9.23 -26.55 -15.65
N GLU A 193 -9.81 -26.37 -16.84
CA GLU A 193 -11.02 -27.10 -17.24
C GLU A 193 -10.80 -28.62 -17.14
N GLY A 194 -11.64 -29.29 -16.35
CA GLY A 194 -11.54 -30.74 -16.08
C GLY A 194 -10.76 -31.11 -14.82
N GLU A 195 -10.14 -30.16 -14.10
CA GLU A 195 -9.56 -30.41 -12.80
C GLU A 195 -10.64 -30.58 -11.72
N THR A 196 -10.50 -31.64 -10.91
CA THR A 196 -11.36 -31.89 -9.76
C THR A 196 -10.53 -31.90 -8.47
N LEU A 197 -11.19 -31.73 -7.32
CA LEU A 197 -10.53 -31.83 -6.01
C LEU A 197 -9.81 -33.17 -5.82
N GLU A 198 -10.34 -34.24 -6.40
CA GLU A 198 -9.77 -35.57 -6.33
C GLU A 198 -8.43 -35.70 -7.08
N THR A 199 -8.20 -34.91 -8.10
CA THR A 199 -6.93 -34.86 -8.82
C THR A 199 -5.84 -34.10 -8.08
N HIS A 200 -6.22 -33.15 -7.21
CA HIS A 200 -5.28 -32.29 -6.46
C HIS A 200 -5.07 -32.69 -5.00
N ALA A 201 -6.03 -33.36 -4.39
CA ALA A 201 -5.98 -33.81 -3.00
C ALA A 201 -6.45 -35.26 -2.93
N PRO A 202 -5.65 -36.22 -3.41
CA PRO A 202 -5.96 -37.62 -3.20
C PRO A 202 -5.99 -37.90 -1.69
N ALA A 203 -7.03 -38.62 -1.23
CA ALA A 203 -7.26 -38.99 0.16
C ALA A 203 -6.18 -39.93 0.70
#